data_9f54267848baacd4b8ec2cb105344e83
#
_entry.id   9f54267848baacd4b8ec2cb105344e83
#
_cell.length_a   1.000
_cell.length_b   1.000
_cell.length_c   1.000
_cell.angle_alpha   90.00
_cell.angle_beta   90.00
_cell.angle_gamma   90.00
#
_symmetry.space_group_name_H-M   'P 1'
#
loop_
_entity.id
_entity.type
_entity.pdbx_description
1 polymer ?
#
loop_
_entity_poly.entity_id
_entity_poly.type
_entity_poly.pdbx_seq_one_letter_code
_entity_poly.pdbx_strand_id
1 'polypeptide(L)' 'MTDPINQPPHYRQGEIECIEAIEAALTPEEFRGYCKGNVIKYTWRERHKGGGESLAKALWYLRRLLAKLEPCSTSQG' A
#
# COMPACT_ATOMS: atom_id res chain seq x y z
N MET A 1 -18.05 4.25 14.72
CA MET A 1 -17.85 4.72 14.01
C MET A 1 -16.94 4.31 13.54
N THR A 2 -16.79 4.47 12.91
CA THR A 2 -15.88 4.13 12.40
C THR A 2 -14.77 4.72 12.78
N ASP A 3 -13.78 4.13 12.78
CA ASP A 3 -12.55 4.64 13.01
C ASP A 3 -12.28 5.56 11.93
N PRO A 4 -12.12 6.77 12.19
CA PRO A 4 -11.93 7.73 11.15
C PRO A 4 -10.64 7.51 10.41
N ILE A 5 -9.73 6.79 10.98
CA ILE A 5 -8.50 6.56 10.31
C ILE A 5 -8.53 5.33 9.50
N ASN A 6 -9.12 4.30 10.01
CA ASN A 6 -9.10 3.07 9.30
C ASN A 6 -10.23 2.92 8.35
N GLN A 7 -11.40 3.11 8.76
CA GLN A 7 -12.49 2.78 7.91
C GLN A 7 -13.59 3.77 8.01
N PRO A 8 -13.34 5.01 7.79
CA PRO A 8 -14.46 5.92 7.81
C PRO A 8 -15.34 5.57 6.65
N PRO A 9 -16.59 5.65 6.82
CA PRO A 9 -17.51 5.23 5.78
C PRO A 9 -17.25 5.90 4.45
N HIS A 10 -16.85 7.13 4.45
CA HIS A 10 -16.70 7.83 3.20
C HIS A 10 -15.42 7.42 2.47
N TYR A 11 -14.57 6.64 3.11
CA TYR A 11 -13.40 6.18 2.42
C TYR A 11 -13.74 5.03 1.53
N ARG A 12 -14.75 4.32 1.84
CA ARG A 12 -14.99 3.13 1.11
C ARG A 12 -16.08 3.38 0.12
N GLN A 13 -15.88 4.10 -0.82
CA GLN A 13 -16.80 4.39 -1.82
C GLN A 13 -17.52 3.15 -2.22
N GLY A 14 -18.54 2.83 -1.51
CA GLY A 14 -19.21 1.59 -1.72
C GLY A 14 -18.34 0.50 -1.19
N GLU A 15 -17.89 -0.37 -1.99
CA GLU A 15 -17.10 -1.47 -1.54
C GLU A 15 -15.64 -1.35 -1.89
N ILE A 16 -15.23 -0.25 -2.42
CA ILE A 16 -13.88 -0.15 -2.92
C ILE A 16 -13.04 0.75 -2.08
N GLU A 17 -11.91 0.27 -1.64
CA GLU A 17 -10.98 1.09 -0.90
C GLU A 17 -10.12 1.87 -1.87
N CYS A 18 -9.58 2.96 -1.39
CA CYS A 18 -8.79 3.83 -2.21
C CYS A 18 -7.66 3.12 -2.92
N ILE A 19 -6.97 2.22 -2.23
CA ILE A 19 -5.86 1.53 -2.84
C ILE A 19 -6.33 0.64 -3.99
N GLU A 20 -7.52 0.11 -3.86
CA GLU A 20 -8.05 -0.73 -4.93
C GLU A 20 -8.39 0.11 -6.13
N ALA A 21 -8.91 1.30 -5.90
CA ALA A 21 -9.21 2.20 -6.99
C ALA A 21 -7.93 2.63 -7.71
N ILE A 22 -6.89 2.89 -6.96
CA ILE A 22 -5.62 3.26 -7.54
C ILE A 22 -5.08 2.12 -8.39
N GLU A 23 -5.15 0.92 -7.84
CA GLU A 23 -4.64 -0.22 -8.57
C GLU A 23 -5.41 -0.44 -9.85
N ALA A 24 -6.72 -0.26 -9.80
CA ALA A 24 -7.55 -0.45 -10.98
C ALA A 24 -7.27 0.61 -12.04
N ALA A 25 -6.87 1.79 -11.63
CA ALA A 25 -6.63 2.87 -12.57
C ALA A 25 -5.25 2.82 -13.20
N LEU A 26 -4.34 2.10 -12.62
CA LEU A 26 -2.97 2.06 -13.12
C LEU A 26 -2.70 0.74 -13.81
N THR A 27 -1.75 0.76 -14.73
CA THR A 27 -1.30 -0.49 -15.29
C THR A 27 -0.51 -1.23 -14.21
N PRO A 28 -0.31 -2.54 -14.36
CA PRO A 28 0.48 -3.26 -13.38
C PRO A 28 1.86 -2.67 -13.17
N GLU A 29 2.47 -2.22 -14.24
CA GLU A 29 3.79 -1.63 -14.13
C GLU A 29 3.74 -0.34 -13.35
N GLU A 30 2.75 0.48 -13.61
CA GLU A 30 2.60 1.73 -12.89
C GLU A 30 2.32 1.49 -11.43
N PHE A 31 1.51 0.51 -11.13
CA PHE A 31 1.18 0.22 -9.75
C PHE A 31 2.41 -0.27 -8.99
N ARG A 32 3.26 -1.04 -9.65
CA ARG A 32 4.51 -1.45 -9.03
C ARG A 32 5.33 -0.23 -8.66
N GLY A 33 5.42 0.73 -9.56
CA GLY A 33 6.18 1.94 -9.27
C GLY A 33 5.56 2.74 -8.15
N TYR A 34 4.24 2.78 -8.13
CA TYR A 34 3.54 3.48 -7.07
C TYR A 34 3.88 2.89 -5.71
N CYS A 35 3.84 1.57 -5.59
CA CYS A 35 4.15 0.93 -4.33
C CYS A 35 5.62 1.11 -3.96
N LYS A 36 6.50 0.97 -4.92
CA LYS A 36 7.93 1.16 -4.65
C LYS A 36 8.21 2.57 -4.16
N GLY A 37 7.59 3.54 -4.81
CA GLY A 37 7.80 4.92 -4.40
C GLY A 37 7.34 5.16 -2.98
N ASN A 38 6.22 4.56 -2.61
CA ASN A 38 5.72 4.73 -1.25
C ASN A 38 6.60 4.03 -0.24
N VAL A 39 7.15 2.87 -0.58
CA VAL A 39 8.08 2.21 0.32
C VAL A 39 9.29 3.11 0.57
N ILE A 40 9.83 3.67 -0.48
CA ILE A 40 10.99 4.55 -0.35
C ILE A 40 10.63 5.78 0.47
N LYS A 41 9.49 6.37 0.16
CA LYS A 41 9.08 7.59 0.85
C LYS A 41 8.95 7.37 2.35
N TYR A 42 8.25 6.34 2.75
CA TYR A 42 8.02 6.14 4.16
C TYR A 42 9.25 5.66 4.90
N THR A 43 10.09 4.88 4.23
CA THR A 43 11.33 4.46 4.85
C THR A 43 12.26 5.66 5.06
N TRP A 44 12.28 6.55 4.07
CA TRP A 44 13.12 7.73 4.16
C TRP A 44 12.69 8.65 5.29
N ARG A 45 11.37 8.77 5.47
CA ARG A 45 10.86 9.72 6.45
C ARG A 45 10.89 9.24 7.87
N GLU A 46 11.21 8.00 8.07
CA GLU A 46 11.08 7.40 9.37
C GLU A 46 11.85 8.15 10.47
N ARG A 47 13.02 8.69 10.15
CA ARG A 47 13.78 9.38 11.14
C ARG A 47 13.20 10.73 11.49
N HIS A 48 12.51 11.34 10.59
CA HIS A 48 12.02 12.70 10.77
C HIS A 48 10.55 12.78 11.04
N LYS A 49 9.81 11.79 10.64
CA LYS A 49 8.41 11.89 10.70
C LYS A 49 7.80 10.54 10.80
N GLY A 50 7.06 10.27 11.81
CA GLY A 50 6.31 9.05 11.91
C GLY A 50 7.01 7.86 12.51
N GLY A 51 8.31 7.83 12.53
CA GLY A 51 9.02 6.74 13.16
C GLY A 51 8.48 5.38 12.78
N GLY A 52 8.09 4.61 13.79
CA GLY A 52 7.58 3.27 13.55
C GLY A 52 6.35 3.24 12.69
N GLU A 53 5.53 4.28 12.77
CA GLU A 53 4.35 4.33 11.96
C GLU A 53 4.71 4.47 10.48
N SER A 54 5.74 5.23 10.17
CA SER A 54 6.20 5.33 8.81
C SER A 54 6.73 4.00 8.31
N LEU A 55 7.45 3.30 9.17
CA LEU A 55 7.95 1.99 8.77
C LEU A 55 6.82 1.01 8.55
N ALA A 56 5.78 1.09 9.36
CA ALA A 56 4.62 0.22 9.17
C ALA A 56 3.95 0.51 7.84
N LYS A 57 3.89 1.77 7.45
CA LYS A 57 3.31 2.11 6.16
C LYS A 57 4.18 1.59 5.03
N ALA A 58 5.49 1.71 5.18
CA ALA A 58 6.38 1.18 4.16
C ALA A 58 6.18 -0.32 4.00
N LEU A 59 6.03 -1.00 5.12
CA LEU A 59 5.82 -2.43 5.08
C LEU A 59 4.50 -2.77 4.39
N TRP A 60 3.48 -1.98 4.65
CA TRP A 60 2.18 -2.22 4.04
C TRP A 60 2.27 -2.17 2.50
N TYR A 61 2.97 -1.17 2.00
CA TYR A 61 3.13 -1.05 0.55
C TYR A 61 4.02 -2.14 0.00
N LEU A 62 5.04 -2.52 0.76
CA LEU A 62 5.92 -3.58 0.32
C LEU A 62 5.19 -4.90 0.21
N ARG A 63 4.32 -5.17 1.18
CA ARG A 63 3.53 -6.39 1.11
C ARG A 63 2.59 -6.39 -0.09
N ARG A 64 2.05 -5.23 -0.40
CA ARG A 64 1.16 -5.13 -1.53
C ARG A 64 1.92 -5.41 -2.82
N LEU A 65 3.13 -4.88 -2.90
CA LEU A 65 3.98 -5.10 -4.06
C LEU A 65 4.35 -6.56 -4.18
N LEU A 66 4.71 -7.16 -3.08
CA LEU A 66 5.11 -8.55 -3.08
C LEU A 66 3.97 -9.43 -3.54
N ALA A 67 2.77 -9.13 -3.13
CA ALA A 67 1.62 -9.92 -3.53
C ALA A 67 1.43 -9.88 -5.04
N LYS A 68 1.80 -8.78 -5.67
CA LYS A 68 1.66 -8.70 -7.12
C LYS A 68 2.72 -9.48 -7.84
N LEU A 69 3.87 -9.64 -7.22
CA LEU A 69 4.97 -10.33 -7.85
C LEU A 69 4.96 -11.83 -7.61
N GLU A 70 4.17 -12.29 -6.67
CA GLU A 70 4.21 -13.64 -6.34
C GLU A 70 3.03 -14.31 -6.76
N PRO A 71 2.91 -14.68 -7.88
CA PRO A 71 1.74 -15.25 -8.33
C PRO A 71 1.65 -16.50 -7.66
N CYS A 72 1.81 -17.06 -7.47
CA CYS A 72 1.52 -18.14 -6.95
C CYS A 72 2.64 -18.76 -6.51
N SER A 73 3.15 -18.64 -6.41
CA SER A 73 3.92 -19.17 -6.07
C SER A 73 4.68 -19.52 -5.80
N THR A 74 4.87 -19.64 -5.68
CA THR A 74 5.36 -20.00 -5.40
C THR A 74 6.20 -20.36 -5.33
N SER A 75 6.56 -20.57 -5.30
CA SER A 75 7.19 -20.99 -5.29
C SER A 75 8.19 -20.90 -5.35
N GLN A 76 8.77 -20.72 -5.33
CA GLN A 76 9.61 -20.63 -5.45
C GLN A 76 10.18 -20.64 -5.09
N GLY A 77 10.28 -20.69 -4.78
CA GLY A 77 10.91 -20.78 -4.49
C GLY A 77 11.49 -20.72 -4.46
#